data_dfa0a1bba5efbbd7699e33e37eb204a2
#
_entry.id   dfa0a1bba5efbbd7699e33e37eb204a2
#
_cell.length_a   1.000
_cell.length_b   1.000
_cell.length_c   1.000
_cell.angle_alpha   90.00
_cell.angle_beta   90.00
_cell.angle_gamma   90.00
#
_symmetry.space_group_name_H-M   'P 1'
#
loop_
_entity.id
_entity.type
_entity.pdbx_description
1 polymer ?
#
loop_
_entity_poly.entity_id
_entity_poly.type
_entity_poly.pdbx_seq_one_letter_code
_entity_poly.pdbx_strand_id
1 'polypeptide(L)'
;MNAQDLKSSILQRAIEGKLVPQRKEEGTAKELLAKIRAEKARLIKEKKIKKSKPLPEITDEEKPFDIPESWEWVRIGELFSLQAGKNIKATYIYHEQIESHVYPCYGGNGVRGFVEFFNSEGDFPIIGRQGALCGNINRAKGKFYATEHAVLTTTFANTDVSWACYFLKALNLNQYATATAQPGLAVSKINQVLIPLPPLAEQHRIVAKIEELQPDIDAYDKAQTKLRTIEQRFPDDMKKSLLQYAIEGKLVPQRKEEGTAKDLLATICAEKAQLIKEKKIKKTKPLPAITDDEKPYAIPDSWEWRRLGDISTIVTGGTPSKSQP
;
A
#
# COMPACT_ATOMS: atom_id res chain seq x y z
N MET A 1 -14.17 -5.51 -0.21
CA MET A 1 -13.77 -4.08 -0.32
C MET A 1 -12.50 -3.91 0.50
N ASN A 2 -11.44 -3.36 -0.05
CA ASN A 2 -10.20 -3.08 0.69
C ASN A 2 -10.17 -1.62 1.19
N ALA A 3 -9.19 -1.25 2.02
CA ALA A 3 -9.09 0.11 2.57
C ALA A 3 -8.90 1.19 1.48
N GLN A 4 -8.24 0.85 0.37
CA GLN A 4 -8.08 1.75 -0.76
C GLN A 4 -9.41 2.00 -1.48
N ASP A 5 -10.23 0.96 -1.65
CA ASP A 5 -11.58 1.08 -2.25
C ASP A 5 -12.47 1.98 -1.37
N LEU A 6 -12.34 1.82 -0.03
CA LEU A 6 -13.08 2.65 0.93
C LEU A 6 -12.66 4.12 0.84
N LYS A 7 -11.33 4.41 0.80
CA LYS A 7 -10.80 5.77 0.58
C LYS A 7 -11.32 6.37 -0.73
N SER A 8 -11.27 5.60 -1.81
CA SER A 8 -11.77 6.04 -3.11
C SER A 8 -13.26 6.35 -3.10
N SER A 9 -14.07 5.52 -2.42
CA SER A 9 -15.51 5.75 -2.26
C SER A 9 -15.82 7.01 -1.44
N ILE A 10 -15.06 7.27 -0.39
CA ILE A 10 -15.22 8.50 0.42
C ILE A 10 -14.87 9.74 -0.42
N LEU A 11 -13.77 9.71 -1.17
CA LEU A 11 -13.37 10.80 -2.05
C LEU A 11 -14.38 11.02 -3.18
N GLN A 12 -14.96 9.95 -3.74
CA GLN A 12 -16.01 10.05 -4.74
C GLN A 12 -17.27 10.72 -4.17
N ARG A 13 -17.70 10.34 -2.98
CA ARG A 13 -18.81 11.01 -2.30
C ARG A 13 -18.51 12.48 -1.98
N ALA A 14 -17.25 12.79 -1.65
CA ALA A 14 -16.83 14.16 -1.39
C ALA A 14 -16.92 15.03 -2.65
N ILE A 15 -16.40 14.55 -3.79
CA ILE A 15 -16.36 15.32 -5.03
C ILE A 15 -17.77 15.48 -5.66
N GLU A 16 -18.70 14.57 -5.35
CA GLU A 16 -20.11 14.65 -5.75
C GLU A 16 -20.97 15.52 -4.80
N GLY A 17 -20.38 16.11 -3.74
CA GLY A 17 -21.12 16.90 -2.73
C GLY A 17 -22.05 16.08 -1.83
N LYS A 18 -21.80 14.77 -1.69
CA LYS A 18 -22.62 13.82 -0.91
C LYS A 18 -22.00 13.40 0.42
N LEU A 19 -20.82 13.92 0.77
CA LEU A 19 -20.11 13.54 1.99
C LEU A 19 -20.60 14.29 3.22
N VAL A 20 -20.96 15.56 3.06
CA VAL A 20 -21.47 16.45 4.11
C VAL A 20 -22.81 17.07 3.67
N PRO A 21 -23.71 17.41 4.61
CA PRO A 21 -24.99 18.03 4.25
C PRO A 21 -24.76 19.44 3.68
N GLN A 22 -25.58 19.85 2.70
CA GLN A 22 -25.55 21.17 2.13
C GLN A 22 -26.12 22.21 3.11
N ARG A 23 -25.53 23.41 3.15
CA ARG A 23 -25.92 24.52 4.05
C ARG A 23 -26.03 25.82 3.27
N LYS A 24 -27.24 26.38 3.20
CA LYS A 24 -27.51 27.61 2.42
C LYS A 24 -26.78 28.84 2.97
N GLU A 25 -26.54 28.89 4.27
CA GLU A 25 -25.85 29.98 4.97
C GLU A 25 -24.35 30.07 4.68
N GLU A 26 -23.76 29.07 4.06
CA GLU A 26 -22.32 29.04 3.72
C GLU A 26 -21.97 29.77 2.41
N GLY A 27 -22.95 30.39 1.76
CA GLY A 27 -22.76 31.11 0.51
C GLY A 27 -22.65 30.19 -0.72
N THR A 28 -22.07 30.69 -1.78
CA THR A 28 -21.97 29.98 -3.06
C THR A 28 -20.54 29.90 -3.59
N ALA A 29 -20.28 28.90 -4.40
CA ALA A 29 -19.01 28.79 -5.13
C ALA A 29 -18.80 29.95 -6.11
N LYS A 30 -19.86 30.55 -6.65
CA LYS A 30 -19.77 31.74 -7.51
C LYS A 30 -19.07 32.91 -6.83
N GLU A 31 -19.40 33.15 -5.55
CA GLU A 31 -18.78 34.21 -4.75
C GLU A 31 -17.30 33.94 -4.52
N LEU A 32 -16.94 32.67 -4.18
CA LEU A 32 -15.56 32.26 -4.03
C LEU A 32 -14.79 32.40 -5.34
N LEU A 33 -15.36 31.95 -6.44
CA LEU A 33 -14.75 32.03 -7.76
C LEU A 33 -14.49 33.49 -8.20
N ALA A 34 -15.41 34.40 -7.90
CA ALA A 34 -15.21 35.84 -8.14
C ALA A 34 -13.99 36.36 -7.38
N LYS A 35 -13.82 35.99 -6.10
CA LYS A 35 -12.65 36.37 -5.27
C LYS A 35 -11.36 35.78 -5.87
N ILE A 36 -11.36 34.51 -6.27
CA ILE A 36 -10.22 33.85 -6.90
C ILE A 36 -9.81 34.56 -8.19
N ARG A 37 -10.77 34.88 -9.06
CA ARG A 37 -10.53 35.63 -10.32
C ARG A 37 -9.93 37.01 -10.05
N ALA A 38 -10.45 37.74 -9.08
CA ALA A 38 -9.93 39.05 -8.68
C ALA A 38 -8.48 38.97 -8.16
N GLU A 39 -8.19 38.02 -7.27
CA GLU A 39 -6.84 37.83 -6.75
C GLU A 39 -5.85 37.42 -7.85
N LYS A 40 -6.23 36.47 -8.73
CA LYS A 40 -5.40 36.08 -9.89
C LYS A 40 -5.13 37.27 -10.80
N ALA A 41 -6.13 38.08 -11.11
CA ALA A 41 -5.97 39.28 -11.96
C ALA A 41 -4.99 40.27 -11.34
N ARG A 42 -5.06 40.49 -10.01
CA ARG A 42 -4.12 41.33 -9.26
C ARG A 42 -2.69 40.78 -9.35
N LEU A 43 -2.50 39.49 -9.07
CA LEU A 43 -1.16 38.84 -9.10
C LEU A 43 -0.54 38.80 -10.51
N ILE A 44 -1.38 38.67 -11.56
CA ILE A 44 -0.92 38.80 -12.95
C ILE A 44 -0.44 40.22 -13.25
N LYS A 45 -1.20 41.25 -12.80
CA LYS A 45 -0.82 42.66 -12.95
C LYS A 45 0.49 42.96 -12.22
N GLU A 46 0.67 42.39 -11.01
CA GLU A 46 1.89 42.49 -10.22
C GLU A 46 3.05 41.63 -10.78
N LYS A 47 2.87 40.91 -11.89
CA LYS A 47 3.83 39.96 -12.50
C LYS A 47 4.30 38.85 -11.56
N LYS A 48 3.53 38.53 -10.51
CA LYS A 48 3.84 37.44 -9.56
C LYS A 48 3.46 36.06 -10.13
N ILE A 49 2.42 36.00 -10.97
CA ILE A 49 2.03 34.79 -11.70
C ILE A 49 1.91 35.12 -13.20
N LYS A 50 2.12 34.09 -14.01
CA LYS A 50 1.99 34.21 -15.49
C LYS A 50 0.52 34.17 -15.88
N LYS A 51 0.16 34.99 -16.88
CA LYS A 51 -1.16 34.93 -17.51
C LYS A 51 -1.29 33.58 -18.25
N SER A 52 -2.32 32.81 -17.89
CA SER A 52 -2.68 31.57 -18.62
C SER A 52 -3.41 31.89 -19.92
N LYS A 53 -3.35 30.93 -20.86
CA LYS A 53 -4.17 31.01 -22.08
C LYS A 53 -5.67 30.94 -21.69
N PRO A 54 -6.56 31.57 -22.49
CA PRO A 54 -8.00 31.41 -22.30
C PRO A 54 -8.37 29.91 -22.30
N LEU A 55 -9.24 29.53 -21.38
CA LEU A 55 -9.78 28.16 -21.32
C LEU A 55 -11.10 28.11 -22.09
N PRO A 56 -11.43 26.97 -22.71
CA PRO A 56 -12.71 26.80 -23.39
C PRO A 56 -13.87 26.89 -22.39
N GLU A 57 -15.04 27.31 -22.86
CA GLU A 57 -16.27 27.27 -22.07
C GLU A 57 -16.61 25.82 -21.69
N ILE A 58 -17.31 25.67 -20.58
CA ILE A 58 -17.75 24.36 -20.08
C ILE A 58 -19.09 24.04 -20.68
N THR A 59 -19.19 22.90 -21.40
CA THR A 59 -20.47 22.42 -21.92
C THR A 59 -21.13 21.45 -20.94
N ASP A 60 -22.43 21.25 -21.03
CA ASP A 60 -23.15 20.32 -20.16
C ASP A 60 -22.70 18.87 -20.37
N GLU A 61 -22.29 18.51 -21.59
CA GLU A 61 -21.79 17.18 -21.96
C GLU A 61 -20.45 16.83 -21.32
N GLU A 62 -19.65 17.85 -20.94
CA GLU A 62 -18.37 17.65 -20.25
C GLU A 62 -18.53 17.35 -18.75
N LYS A 63 -19.71 17.64 -18.16
CA LYS A 63 -19.96 17.48 -16.73
C LYS A 63 -20.19 15.99 -16.42
N PRO A 64 -19.32 15.32 -15.65
CA PRO A 64 -19.40 13.87 -15.44
C PRO A 64 -20.54 13.43 -14.51
N PHE A 65 -21.07 14.33 -13.68
CA PHE A 65 -22.15 14.08 -12.72
C PHE A 65 -22.79 15.39 -12.26
N ASP A 66 -23.94 15.29 -11.60
CA ASP A 66 -24.63 16.42 -10.99
C ASP A 66 -23.97 16.82 -9.69
N ILE A 67 -23.87 18.13 -9.44
CA ILE A 67 -23.34 18.73 -8.21
C ILE A 67 -24.40 19.55 -7.50
N PRO A 68 -24.26 19.86 -6.18
CA PRO A 68 -25.18 20.73 -5.47
C PRO A 68 -25.32 22.12 -6.10
N GLU A 69 -26.50 22.75 -5.99
CA GLU A 69 -26.79 24.07 -6.57
C GLU A 69 -25.85 25.20 -6.06
N SER A 70 -25.30 25.04 -4.85
CA SER A 70 -24.33 25.98 -4.27
C SER A 70 -22.94 25.85 -4.87
N TRP A 71 -22.65 24.78 -5.64
CA TRP A 71 -21.36 24.50 -6.24
C TRP A 71 -21.26 25.00 -7.68
N GLU A 72 -20.04 25.06 -8.21
CA GLU A 72 -19.78 25.41 -9.60
C GLU A 72 -18.80 24.42 -10.24
N TRP A 73 -19.06 24.00 -11.48
CA TRP A 73 -18.05 23.38 -12.30
C TRP A 73 -17.07 24.41 -12.81
N VAL A 74 -15.78 24.23 -12.56
CA VAL A 74 -14.70 25.12 -13.01
C VAL A 74 -13.56 24.32 -13.62
N ARG A 75 -12.78 24.95 -14.48
CA ARG A 75 -11.54 24.33 -14.97
C ARG A 75 -10.41 24.50 -13.96
N ILE A 76 -9.58 23.49 -13.76
CA ILE A 76 -8.43 23.53 -12.82
C ILE A 76 -7.58 24.78 -13.04
N GLY A 77 -7.30 25.14 -14.31
CA GLY A 77 -6.51 26.32 -14.65
C GLY A 77 -7.19 27.66 -14.34
N GLU A 78 -8.50 27.67 -14.12
CA GLU A 78 -9.22 28.84 -13.63
C GLU A 78 -9.10 28.98 -12.12
N LEU A 79 -9.22 27.86 -11.41
CA LEU A 79 -9.18 27.79 -9.96
C LEU A 79 -7.77 27.98 -9.41
N PHE A 80 -6.77 27.34 -10.01
CA PHE A 80 -5.38 27.30 -9.55
C PHE A 80 -4.42 27.96 -10.55
N SER A 81 -3.19 28.21 -10.09
CA SER A 81 -2.05 28.48 -10.98
C SER A 81 -1.11 27.29 -10.94
N LEU A 82 -0.86 26.69 -12.10
CA LEU A 82 -0.03 25.51 -12.24
C LEU A 82 1.35 25.89 -12.79
N GLN A 83 2.40 25.54 -12.04
CA GLN A 83 3.77 25.81 -12.45
C GLN A 83 4.64 24.57 -12.27
N ALA A 84 5.27 24.09 -13.34
CA ALA A 84 6.30 23.07 -13.23
C ALA A 84 7.53 23.61 -12.50
N GLY A 85 8.13 22.79 -11.67
CA GLY A 85 9.39 23.12 -11.00
C GLY A 85 10.57 23.20 -11.95
N LYS A 86 11.80 23.19 -11.42
CA LYS A 86 13.03 23.37 -12.18
C LYS A 86 13.84 22.07 -12.23
N ASN A 87 14.55 21.86 -13.33
CA ASN A 87 15.46 20.73 -13.46
C ASN A 87 16.58 20.80 -12.41
N ILE A 88 16.96 19.65 -11.89
CA ILE A 88 18.10 19.47 -10.98
C ILE A 88 18.86 18.19 -11.36
N LYS A 89 20.18 18.24 -11.32
CA LYS A 89 21.01 17.05 -11.56
C LYS A 89 20.86 16.06 -10.40
N ALA A 90 20.79 14.77 -10.72
CA ALA A 90 20.64 13.71 -9.70
C ALA A 90 21.77 13.72 -8.66
N THR A 91 22.96 14.19 -9.02
CA THR A 91 24.12 14.31 -8.11
C THR A 91 23.92 15.27 -6.95
N TYR A 92 22.93 16.18 -7.02
CA TYR A 92 22.58 17.10 -5.92
C TYR A 92 21.48 16.58 -5.01
N ILE A 93 20.96 15.38 -5.27
CA ILE A 93 19.85 14.79 -4.50
C ILE A 93 20.40 13.65 -3.65
N TYR A 94 20.34 13.79 -2.35
CA TYR A 94 20.71 12.77 -1.38
C TYR A 94 19.47 11.99 -0.92
N HIS A 95 19.59 10.68 -0.77
CA HIS A 95 18.45 9.84 -0.37
C HIS A 95 18.02 10.09 1.08
N GLU A 96 18.96 10.40 1.95
CA GLU A 96 18.73 10.67 3.37
C GLU A 96 18.96 12.15 3.69
N GLN A 97 18.26 12.64 4.69
CA GLN A 97 18.46 14.01 5.19
C GLN A 97 19.76 14.06 6.00
N ILE A 98 20.66 14.98 5.63
CA ILE A 98 21.92 15.27 6.32
C ILE A 98 22.01 16.77 6.62
N GLU A 99 22.98 17.20 7.44
CA GLU A 99 23.13 18.60 7.86
C GLU A 99 23.15 19.60 6.72
N SER A 100 23.76 19.25 5.58
CA SER A 100 23.87 20.11 4.38
C SER A 100 22.68 19.98 3.42
N HIS A 101 21.89 18.89 3.50
CA HIS A 101 20.79 18.57 2.57
C HIS A 101 19.49 18.39 3.36
N VAL A 102 18.89 19.52 3.75
CA VAL A 102 17.74 19.56 4.66
C VAL A 102 16.39 19.76 3.96
N TYR A 103 16.39 20.22 2.70
CA TYR A 103 15.16 20.53 1.99
C TYR A 103 14.67 19.34 1.18
N PRO A 104 13.41 18.87 1.36
CA PRO A 104 12.87 17.79 0.57
C PRO A 104 12.77 18.19 -0.91
N CYS A 105 13.20 17.28 -1.79
CA CYS A 105 13.15 17.43 -3.24
C CYS A 105 11.99 16.61 -3.80
N TYR A 106 10.97 17.28 -4.33
CA TYR A 106 9.79 16.66 -4.90
C TYR A 106 9.95 16.36 -6.38
N GLY A 107 9.67 15.13 -6.77
CA GLY A 107 9.58 14.66 -8.14
C GLY A 107 8.14 14.31 -8.56
N GLY A 108 8.00 13.52 -9.62
CA GLY A 108 6.68 13.09 -10.13
C GLY A 108 5.89 12.17 -9.18
N ASN A 109 6.54 11.58 -8.18
CA ASN A 109 5.89 10.66 -7.23
C ASN A 109 6.21 10.99 -5.76
N GLY A 110 6.30 12.25 -5.41
CA GLY A 110 6.61 12.68 -4.06
C GLY A 110 8.09 12.97 -3.85
N VAL A 111 8.56 12.80 -2.61
CA VAL A 111 9.95 13.11 -2.23
C VAL A 111 10.92 12.11 -2.85
N ARG A 112 11.90 12.61 -3.61
CA ARG A 112 13.00 11.83 -4.20
C ARG A 112 14.24 11.75 -3.31
N GLY A 113 14.34 12.65 -2.34
CA GLY A 113 15.48 12.82 -1.47
C GLY A 113 15.56 14.25 -0.96
N PHE A 114 16.75 14.68 -0.56
CA PHE A 114 16.99 15.98 0.06
C PHE A 114 18.07 16.74 -0.70
N VAL A 115 17.97 18.08 -0.65
CA VAL A 115 18.89 18.99 -1.33
C VAL A 115 19.34 20.12 -0.40
N GLU A 116 20.43 20.78 -0.76
CA GLU A 116 21.04 21.88 -0.01
C GLU A 116 20.25 23.20 -0.11
N PHE A 117 19.48 23.39 -1.18
CA PHE A 117 18.76 24.62 -1.48
C PHE A 117 17.30 24.33 -1.87
N PHE A 118 16.43 25.32 -1.66
CA PHE A 118 15.03 25.26 -2.04
C PHE A 118 14.71 26.20 -3.20
N ASN A 119 13.67 25.92 -3.95
CA ASN A 119 13.13 26.81 -4.99
C ASN A 119 11.68 27.22 -4.76
N SER A 120 11.07 26.72 -3.70
CA SER A 120 9.67 26.99 -3.34
C SER A 120 9.52 26.98 -1.83
N GLU A 121 8.62 27.86 -1.30
CA GLU A 121 8.28 27.92 0.11
C GLU A 121 6.77 28.18 0.24
N GLY A 122 6.09 27.42 1.11
CA GLY A 122 4.65 27.52 1.35
C GLY A 122 3.99 26.17 1.57
N ASP A 123 2.70 26.08 1.25
CA ASP A 123 1.88 24.86 1.36
C ASP A 123 1.15 24.65 0.03
N PHE A 124 1.50 23.60 -0.70
CA PHE A 124 1.04 23.40 -2.07
C PHE A 124 0.66 21.94 -2.35
N PRO A 125 -0.45 21.69 -3.04
CA PRO A 125 -0.63 20.44 -3.77
C PRO A 125 0.44 20.34 -4.87
N ILE A 126 1.07 19.18 -4.98
CA ILE A 126 2.05 18.85 -6.02
C ILE A 126 1.48 17.77 -6.91
N ILE A 127 1.38 18.03 -8.21
CA ILE A 127 0.92 17.07 -9.20
C ILE A 127 2.14 16.46 -9.90
N GLY A 128 2.29 15.16 -9.86
CA GLY A 128 3.29 14.43 -10.64
C GLY A 128 2.96 14.45 -12.13
N ARG A 129 3.94 14.80 -13.00
CA ARG A 129 3.68 14.93 -14.44
C ARG A 129 4.38 13.92 -15.33
N GLN A 130 5.25 13.07 -14.82
CA GLN A 130 5.98 12.07 -15.61
C GLN A 130 6.11 10.73 -14.90
N GLY A 131 6.19 9.65 -15.69
CA GLY A 131 6.34 8.28 -15.25
C GLY A 131 5.01 7.56 -15.00
N ALA A 132 5.07 6.30 -14.60
CA ALA A 132 3.90 5.43 -14.39
C ALA A 132 2.89 5.98 -13.36
N LEU A 133 3.34 6.84 -12.45
CA LEU A 133 2.53 7.47 -11.41
C LEU A 133 2.24 8.95 -11.72
N CYS A 134 2.30 9.37 -12.99
CA CYS A 134 1.88 10.72 -13.35
C CYS A 134 0.40 10.95 -12.99
N GLY A 135 0.06 12.16 -12.55
CA GLY A 135 -1.25 12.45 -11.96
C GLY A 135 -1.35 12.19 -10.46
N ASN A 136 -0.33 11.56 -9.83
CA ASN A 136 -0.30 11.41 -8.38
C ASN A 136 -0.21 12.77 -7.67
N ILE A 137 -0.94 12.91 -6.57
CA ILE A 137 -1.03 14.15 -5.79
C ILE A 137 -0.29 13.98 -4.47
N ASN A 138 0.67 14.85 -4.23
CA ASN A 138 1.38 15.00 -2.97
C ASN A 138 1.14 16.39 -2.38
N ARG A 139 1.49 16.61 -1.12
CA ARG A 139 1.47 17.92 -0.49
C ARG A 139 2.88 18.28 -0.06
N ALA A 140 3.37 19.43 -0.47
CA ALA A 140 4.63 20.00 -0.02
C ALA A 140 4.38 21.17 0.93
N LYS A 141 5.04 21.18 2.08
CA LYS A 141 4.88 22.19 3.12
C LYS A 141 6.23 22.71 3.57
N GLY A 142 6.32 24.02 3.81
CA GLY A 142 7.55 24.70 4.21
C GLY A 142 8.47 24.99 3.04
N LYS A 143 9.80 24.86 3.24
CA LYS A 143 10.81 25.04 2.20
C LYS A 143 11.14 23.74 1.52
N PHE A 144 11.07 23.67 0.20
CA PHE A 144 11.32 22.47 -0.59
C PHE A 144 11.83 22.81 -1.99
N TYR A 145 12.34 21.80 -2.68
CA TYR A 145 12.69 21.90 -4.09
C TYR A 145 11.68 21.12 -4.93
N ALA A 146 11.03 21.76 -5.89
CA ALA A 146 10.20 21.12 -6.89
C ALA A 146 10.99 20.92 -8.18
N THR A 147 11.09 19.65 -8.64
CA THR A 147 11.72 19.34 -9.92
C THR A 147 10.78 19.61 -11.10
N GLU A 148 11.27 19.54 -12.31
CA GLU A 148 10.49 19.69 -13.55
C GLU A 148 9.38 18.63 -13.70
N HIS A 149 9.45 17.53 -12.94
CA HIS A 149 8.46 16.46 -12.90
C HIS A 149 7.33 16.71 -11.86
N ALA A 150 7.47 17.75 -11.06
CA ALA A 150 6.52 18.18 -10.04
C ALA A 150 5.87 19.50 -10.47
N VAL A 151 4.52 19.53 -10.51
CA VAL A 151 3.75 20.74 -10.81
C VAL A 151 3.20 21.30 -9.51
N LEU A 152 3.65 22.49 -9.14
CA LEU A 152 3.12 23.25 -8.01
C LEU A 152 1.72 23.77 -8.38
N THR A 153 0.79 23.61 -7.46
CA THR A 153 -0.59 24.08 -7.61
C THR A 153 -0.84 25.17 -6.58
N THR A 154 -0.80 26.44 -7.02
CA THR A 154 -1.06 27.59 -6.14
C THR A 154 -2.55 27.78 -6.01
N THR A 155 -3.04 27.83 -4.76
CA THR A 155 -4.42 28.18 -4.38
C THR A 155 -4.59 29.67 -4.16
N PHE A 156 -5.81 30.19 -4.25
CA PHE A 156 -6.16 31.61 -4.08
C PHE A 156 -7.39 31.76 -3.18
N ALA A 157 -7.63 32.97 -2.70
CA ALA A 157 -8.79 33.35 -1.88
C ALA A 157 -9.01 32.41 -0.68
N ASN A 158 -7.91 32.01 -0.03
CA ASN A 158 -7.90 31.07 1.10
C ASN A 158 -8.52 29.69 0.79
N THR A 159 -8.61 29.31 -0.49
CA THR A 159 -9.02 27.93 -0.86
C THR A 159 -8.21 26.93 -0.06
N ASP A 160 -8.87 25.96 0.57
CA ASP A 160 -8.23 24.99 1.46
C ASP A 160 -7.29 24.05 0.67
N VAL A 161 -6.04 24.00 1.09
CA VAL A 161 -5.01 23.18 0.43
C VAL A 161 -5.28 21.67 0.59
N SER A 162 -5.80 21.25 1.76
CA SER A 162 -6.17 19.83 1.98
C SER A 162 -7.33 19.43 1.06
N TRP A 163 -8.35 20.30 0.97
CA TRP A 163 -9.45 20.11 0.01
C TRP A 163 -8.91 19.98 -1.41
N ALA A 164 -8.05 20.90 -1.83
CA ALA A 164 -7.44 20.85 -3.16
C ALA A 164 -6.70 19.53 -3.41
N CYS A 165 -5.93 19.03 -2.43
CA CYS A 165 -5.26 17.74 -2.51
C CYS A 165 -6.24 16.57 -2.65
N TYR A 166 -7.32 16.54 -1.86
CA TYR A 166 -8.31 15.47 -1.90
C TYR A 166 -9.09 15.46 -3.23
N PHE A 167 -9.51 16.63 -3.70
CA PHE A 167 -10.26 16.73 -4.95
C PHE A 167 -9.40 16.43 -6.18
N LEU A 168 -8.18 16.94 -6.24
CA LEU A 168 -7.23 16.58 -7.29
C LEU A 168 -6.93 15.07 -7.31
N LYS A 169 -6.86 14.42 -6.14
CA LYS A 169 -6.74 12.95 -6.02
C LYS A 169 -7.97 12.22 -6.57
N ALA A 170 -9.16 12.69 -6.21
CA ALA A 170 -10.42 12.10 -6.67
C ALA A 170 -10.58 12.17 -8.20
N LEU A 171 -10.04 13.20 -8.84
CA LEU A 171 -10.08 13.36 -10.29
C LEU A 171 -9.26 12.34 -11.08
N ASN A 172 -8.39 11.56 -10.43
CA ASN A 172 -7.53 10.56 -11.08
C ASN A 172 -6.88 11.11 -12.37
N LEU A 173 -6.03 12.13 -12.22
CA LEU A 173 -5.43 12.86 -13.34
C LEU A 173 -4.60 11.99 -14.28
N ASN A 174 -4.22 10.79 -13.88
CA ASN A 174 -3.52 9.83 -14.73
C ASN A 174 -4.29 9.48 -16.01
N GLN A 175 -5.62 9.49 -15.98
CA GLN A 175 -6.47 9.22 -17.14
C GLN A 175 -6.24 10.20 -18.32
N TYR A 176 -5.68 11.39 -18.05
CA TYR A 176 -5.38 12.40 -19.05
C TYR A 176 -3.92 12.34 -19.54
N ALA A 177 -3.13 11.38 -19.09
CA ALA A 177 -1.76 11.19 -19.51
C ALA A 177 -1.67 10.72 -20.97
N THR A 178 -0.52 10.96 -21.58
CA THR A 178 -0.23 10.43 -22.92
C THR A 178 -0.05 8.92 -22.86
N ALA A 179 -0.66 8.18 -23.82
CA ALA A 179 -0.52 6.73 -23.96
C ALA A 179 0.83 6.38 -24.63
N THR A 180 1.94 6.53 -23.90
CA THR A 180 3.30 6.22 -24.37
C THR A 180 4.00 5.32 -23.39
N ALA A 181 5.13 4.72 -23.79
CA ALA A 181 5.97 3.90 -22.90
C ALA A 181 6.42 4.68 -21.64
N GLN A 182 6.51 6.01 -21.73
CA GLN A 182 6.76 6.91 -20.61
C GLN A 182 5.61 7.91 -20.49
N PRO A 183 4.54 7.59 -19.72
CA PRO A 183 3.38 8.46 -19.58
C PRO A 183 3.76 9.87 -19.12
N GLY A 184 3.14 10.88 -19.73
CA GLY A 184 3.38 12.27 -19.36
C GLY A 184 2.07 13.06 -19.33
N LEU A 185 1.97 13.99 -18.38
CA LEU A 185 0.81 14.84 -18.18
C LEU A 185 1.19 16.30 -18.41
N ALA A 186 0.74 16.85 -19.51
CA ALA A 186 1.02 18.25 -19.87
C ALA A 186 0.22 19.21 -18.97
N VAL A 187 0.87 20.26 -18.47
CA VAL A 187 0.21 21.31 -17.67
C VAL A 187 -0.98 21.94 -18.42
N SER A 188 -0.88 22.09 -19.75
CA SER A 188 -1.97 22.60 -20.58
C SER A 188 -3.21 21.68 -20.56
N LYS A 189 -3.03 20.37 -20.49
CA LYS A 189 -4.14 19.42 -20.33
C LYS A 189 -4.74 19.47 -18.93
N ILE A 190 -3.89 19.50 -17.87
CA ILE A 190 -4.38 19.62 -16.49
C ILE A 190 -5.24 20.87 -16.32
N ASN A 191 -4.82 22.01 -16.90
CA ASN A 191 -5.58 23.26 -16.84
C ASN A 191 -7.02 23.14 -17.39
N GLN A 192 -7.27 22.23 -18.33
CA GLN A 192 -8.57 22.05 -18.97
C GLN A 192 -9.51 21.09 -18.21
N VAL A 193 -8.97 20.30 -17.27
CA VAL A 193 -9.76 19.33 -16.51
C VAL A 193 -10.78 20.06 -15.63
N LEU A 194 -12.01 19.53 -15.58
CA LEU A 194 -13.07 20.04 -14.74
C LEU A 194 -12.89 19.59 -13.28
N ILE A 195 -13.18 20.49 -12.37
CA ILE A 195 -13.23 20.23 -10.93
C ILE A 195 -14.47 20.91 -10.35
N PRO A 196 -15.26 20.24 -9.51
CA PRO A 196 -16.36 20.88 -8.83
C PRO A 196 -15.85 21.71 -7.66
N LEU A 197 -16.29 22.96 -7.57
CA LEU A 197 -15.89 23.92 -6.53
C LEU A 197 -17.02 24.10 -5.52
N PRO A 198 -16.86 23.70 -4.26
CA PRO A 198 -17.77 24.02 -3.17
C PRO A 198 -17.50 25.42 -2.58
N PRO A 199 -18.47 26.01 -1.85
CA PRO A 199 -18.23 27.16 -0.99
C PRO A 199 -17.08 26.92 0.02
N LEU A 200 -16.36 27.95 0.41
CA LEU A 200 -15.16 27.80 1.26
C LEU A 200 -15.45 27.11 2.59
N ALA A 201 -16.55 27.45 3.26
CA ALA A 201 -16.93 26.82 4.53
C ALA A 201 -17.20 25.31 4.36
N GLU A 202 -17.80 24.92 3.24
CA GLU A 202 -18.03 23.52 2.92
C GLU A 202 -16.74 22.77 2.60
N GLN A 203 -15.74 23.41 1.95
CA GLN A 203 -14.40 22.83 1.78
C GLN A 203 -13.81 22.38 3.11
N HIS A 204 -13.85 23.25 4.13
CA HIS A 204 -13.36 22.93 5.48
C HIS A 204 -14.12 21.77 6.13
N ARG A 205 -15.45 21.70 5.97
CA ARG A 205 -16.25 20.58 6.53
C ARG A 205 -15.97 19.26 5.81
N ILE A 206 -15.77 19.31 4.50
CA ILE A 206 -15.38 18.13 3.72
C ILE A 206 -14.02 17.60 4.22
N VAL A 207 -13.04 18.49 4.38
CA VAL A 207 -11.71 18.14 4.90
C VAL A 207 -11.83 17.54 6.30
N ALA A 208 -12.52 18.22 7.22
CA ALA A 208 -12.71 17.74 8.59
C ALA A 208 -13.37 16.35 8.62
N LYS A 209 -14.36 16.10 7.73
CA LYS A 209 -15.03 14.79 7.67
C LYS A 209 -14.13 13.67 7.11
N ILE A 210 -13.28 13.97 6.12
CA ILE A 210 -12.31 13.01 5.59
C ILE A 210 -11.27 12.68 6.67
N GLU A 211 -10.77 13.69 7.39
CA GLU A 211 -9.79 13.52 8.46
C GLU A 211 -10.37 12.78 9.67
N GLU A 212 -11.64 13.02 10.01
CA GLU A 212 -12.38 12.26 11.04
C GLU A 212 -12.46 10.76 10.71
N LEU A 213 -12.67 10.42 9.45
CA LEU A 213 -12.78 9.03 9.00
C LEU A 213 -11.44 8.31 8.82
N GLN A 214 -10.32 9.05 8.75
CA GLN A 214 -9.01 8.46 8.46
C GLN A 214 -8.55 7.42 9.49
N PRO A 215 -8.70 7.63 10.83
CA PRO A 215 -8.34 6.63 11.83
C PRO A 215 -9.10 5.31 11.67
N ASP A 216 -10.39 5.36 11.33
CA ASP A 216 -11.22 4.17 11.13
C ASP A 216 -10.78 3.40 9.88
N ILE A 217 -10.44 4.11 8.82
CA ILE A 217 -9.90 3.51 7.59
C ILE A 217 -8.56 2.83 7.88
N ASP A 218 -7.68 3.45 8.65
CA ASP A 218 -6.38 2.88 9.01
C ASP A 218 -6.52 1.67 9.94
N ALA A 219 -7.48 1.69 10.87
CA ALA A 219 -7.83 0.55 11.71
C ALA A 219 -8.37 -0.63 10.88
N TYR A 220 -9.25 -0.34 9.92
CA TYR A 220 -9.78 -1.33 8.96
C TYR A 220 -8.67 -1.96 8.12
N ASP A 221 -7.73 -1.17 7.58
CA ASP A 221 -6.60 -1.67 6.80
C ASP A 221 -5.71 -2.63 7.59
N LYS A 222 -5.39 -2.26 8.84
CA LYS A 222 -4.63 -3.12 9.76
C LYS A 222 -5.35 -4.43 10.05
N ALA A 223 -6.66 -4.36 10.34
CA ALA A 223 -7.46 -5.56 10.62
C ALA A 223 -7.54 -6.47 9.39
N GLN A 224 -7.78 -5.92 8.21
CA GLN A 224 -7.84 -6.66 6.94
C GLN A 224 -6.50 -7.32 6.59
N THR A 225 -5.39 -6.60 6.77
CA THR A 225 -4.04 -7.14 6.56
C THR A 225 -3.75 -8.31 7.50
N LYS A 226 -4.12 -8.18 8.78
CA LYS A 226 -3.98 -9.26 9.77
C LYS A 226 -4.83 -10.49 9.39
N LEU A 227 -6.07 -10.28 8.98
CA LEU A 227 -6.97 -11.36 8.55
C LEU A 227 -6.37 -12.10 7.35
N ARG A 228 -5.94 -11.39 6.32
CA ARG A 228 -5.30 -11.98 5.13
C ARG A 228 -4.06 -12.80 5.50
N THR A 229 -3.22 -12.31 6.42
CA THR A 229 -2.04 -13.04 6.89
C THR A 229 -2.43 -14.35 7.59
N ILE A 230 -3.47 -14.31 8.43
CA ILE A 230 -3.99 -15.51 9.11
C ILE A 230 -4.53 -16.51 8.09
N GLU A 231 -5.36 -16.07 7.14
CA GLU A 231 -5.92 -16.91 6.09
C GLU A 231 -4.85 -17.60 5.24
N GLN A 232 -3.79 -16.88 4.88
CA GLN A 232 -2.67 -17.43 4.12
C GLN A 232 -1.87 -18.50 4.89
N ARG A 233 -1.71 -18.34 6.20
CA ARG A 233 -0.94 -19.27 7.06
C ARG A 233 -1.78 -20.44 7.55
N PHE A 234 -3.09 -20.28 7.65
CA PHE A 234 -4.00 -21.26 8.26
C PHE A 234 -3.85 -22.68 7.72
N PRO A 235 -3.75 -22.94 6.38
CA PRO A 235 -3.61 -24.30 5.87
C PRO A 235 -2.34 -25.00 6.36
N ASP A 236 -1.22 -24.27 6.43
CA ASP A 236 0.06 -24.83 6.87
C ASP A 236 0.12 -24.98 8.40
N ASP A 237 -0.40 -24.03 9.13
CA ASP A 237 -0.47 -24.10 10.61
C ASP A 237 -1.42 -25.23 11.03
N MET A 238 -2.53 -25.42 10.33
CA MET A 238 -3.44 -26.56 10.55
C MET A 238 -2.78 -27.89 10.28
N LYS A 239 -2.04 -28.04 9.16
CA LYS A 239 -1.27 -29.26 8.87
C LYS A 239 -0.26 -29.57 9.95
N LYS A 240 0.52 -28.57 10.38
CA LYS A 240 1.50 -28.74 11.47
C LYS A 240 0.83 -29.17 12.77
N SER A 241 -0.30 -28.54 13.12
CA SER A 241 -1.07 -28.91 14.31
C SER A 241 -1.59 -30.34 14.25
N LEU A 242 -2.16 -30.76 13.11
CA LEU A 242 -2.61 -32.14 12.91
C LEU A 242 -1.48 -33.14 13.02
N LEU A 243 -0.33 -32.85 12.40
CA LEU A 243 0.86 -33.69 12.51
C LEU A 243 1.36 -33.78 13.96
N GLN A 244 1.38 -32.66 14.69
CA GLN A 244 1.74 -32.62 16.09
C GLN A 244 0.81 -33.51 16.93
N TYR A 245 -0.51 -33.40 16.73
CA TYR A 245 -1.50 -34.27 17.39
C TYR A 245 -1.30 -35.75 17.05
N ALA A 246 -0.94 -36.03 15.78
CA ALA A 246 -0.69 -37.42 15.35
C ALA A 246 0.53 -38.02 16.05
N ILE A 247 1.68 -37.32 16.09
CA ILE A 247 2.91 -37.81 16.70
C ILE A 247 2.85 -37.89 18.24
N GLU A 248 1.94 -37.12 18.86
CA GLU A 248 1.65 -37.22 20.29
C GLU A 248 0.59 -38.30 20.61
N GLY A 249 0.08 -39.01 19.60
CA GLY A 249 -0.95 -40.04 19.79
C GLY A 249 -2.33 -39.52 20.19
N LYS A 250 -2.59 -38.23 19.95
CA LYS A 250 -3.83 -37.52 20.34
C LYS A 250 -4.84 -37.40 19.18
N LEU A 251 -4.42 -37.72 17.95
CA LEU A 251 -5.27 -37.52 16.77
C LEU A 251 -6.42 -38.53 16.68
N VAL A 252 -6.17 -39.76 17.11
CA VAL A 252 -7.13 -40.87 17.14
C VAL A 252 -7.23 -41.45 18.54
N PRO A 253 -8.41 -41.93 18.95
CA PRO A 253 -8.56 -42.59 20.27
C PRO A 253 -7.72 -43.86 20.33
N GLN A 254 -7.06 -44.10 21.46
CA GLN A 254 -6.30 -45.32 21.73
C GLN A 254 -7.27 -46.49 21.95
N ARG A 255 -6.99 -47.64 21.35
CA ARG A 255 -7.81 -48.86 21.43
C ARG A 255 -6.97 -50.02 21.99
N LYS A 256 -7.45 -50.62 23.06
CA LYS A 256 -6.73 -51.71 23.75
C LYS A 256 -6.58 -52.98 22.89
N GLU A 257 -7.56 -53.22 21.99
CA GLU A 257 -7.60 -54.33 21.09
C GLU A 257 -6.52 -54.31 19.99
N GLU A 258 -5.91 -53.13 19.75
CA GLU A 258 -4.86 -52.94 18.73
C GLU A 258 -3.47 -53.37 19.23
N GLY A 259 -3.34 -53.83 20.46
CA GLY A 259 -2.06 -54.29 21.05
C GLY A 259 -1.18 -53.13 21.46
N THR A 260 0.09 -53.40 21.71
CA THR A 260 1.07 -52.43 22.18
C THR A 260 2.29 -52.32 21.27
N ALA A 261 3.01 -51.21 21.33
CA ALA A 261 4.27 -51.04 20.62
C ALA A 261 5.34 -52.08 21.10
N LYS A 262 5.23 -52.57 22.36
CA LYS A 262 6.12 -53.62 22.87
C LYS A 262 5.95 -54.92 22.08
N ASP A 263 4.73 -55.32 21.77
CA ASP A 263 4.44 -56.55 21.00
C ASP A 263 4.98 -56.41 19.58
N LEU A 264 4.76 -55.26 18.95
CA LEU A 264 5.29 -54.98 17.60
C LEU A 264 6.83 -54.97 17.61
N LEU A 265 7.46 -54.37 18.60
CA LEU A 265 8.92 -54.34 18.70
C LEU A 265 9.55 -55.74 18.91
N ALA A 266 8.86 -56.61 19.67
CA ALA A 266 9.30 -58.00 19.81
C ALA A 266 9.31 -58.71 18.45
N THR A 267 8.29 -58.50 17.65
CA THR A 267 8.17 -59.02 16.26
C THR A 267 9.28 -58.49 15.34
N ILE A 268 9.49 -57.17 15.35
CA ILE A 268 10.55 -56.50 14.57
C ILE A 268 11.95 -57.02 14.97
N CYS A 269 12.21 -57.18 16.26
CA CYS A 269 13.49 -57.70 16.75
C CYS A 269 13.73 -59.14 16.29
N ALA A 270 12.72 -60.00 16.34
CA ALA A 270 12.80 -61.39 15.87
C ALA A 270 13.09 -61.43 14.33
N GLU A 271 12.37 -60.65 13.56
CA GLU A 271 12.58 -60.57 12.10
C GLU A 271 13.98 -60.05 11.74
N LYS A 272 14.44 -58.96 12.40
CA LYS A 272 15.82 -58.47 12.21
C LYS A 272 16.86 -59.52 12.55
N ALA A 273 16.68 -60.25 13.65
CA ALA A 273 17.61 -61.35 14.05
C ALA A 273 17.66 -62.45 12.95
N GLN A 274 16.54 -62.81 12.39
CA GLN A 274 16.48 -63.75 11.29
C GLN A 274 17.19 -63.25 10.03
N LEU A 275 16.93 -62.00 9.62
CA LEU A 275 17.57 -61.38 8.45
C LEU A 275 19.10 -61.25 8.63
N ILE A 276 19.59 -61.02 9.84
CA ILE A 276 21.02 -61.02 10.14
C ILE A 276 21.60 -62.45 10.00
N LYS A 277 20.89 -63.46 10.50
CA LYS A 277 21.30 -64.87 10.41
C LYS A 277 21.37 -65.33 8.93
N GLU A 278 20.43 -64.85 8.13
CA GLU A 278 20.36 -65.09 6.67
C GLU A 278 21.37 -64.23 5.87
N LYS A 279 22.17 -63.39 6.54
CA LYS A 279 23.14 -62.47 5.91
C LYS A 279 22.52 -61.46 4.95
N LYS A 280 21.20 -61.20 5.05
CA LYS A 280 20.48 -60.22 4.23
C LYS A 280 20.72 -58.80 4.71
N ILE A 281 20.95 -58.61 6.02
CA ILE A 281 21.32 -57.31 6.61
C ILE A 281 22.54 -57.48 7.50
N LYS A 282 23.33 -56.39 7.67
CA LYS A 282 24.50 -56.39 8.54
C LYS A 282 24.07 -56.13 10.00
N LYS A 283 24.77 -56.83 10.93
CA LYS A 283 24.59 -56.56 12.35
C LYS A 283 25.12 -55.19 12.70
N THR A 284 24.27 -54.35 13.27
CA THR A 284 24.61 -53.00 13.77
C THR A 284 25.06 -53.05 15.23
N LYS A 285 25.85 -52.07 15.65
CA LYS A 285 26.19 -51.89 17.09
C LYS A 285 24.93 -51.51 17.87
N PRO A 286 24.78 -51.97 19.11
CA PRO A 286 23.70 -51.51 20.00
C PRO A 286 23.69 -50.01 20.13
N LEU A 287 22.52 -49.43 20.05
CA LEU A 287 22.32 -47.98 20.27
C LEU A 287 22.18 -47.70 21.79
N PRO A 288 22.58 -46.50 22.27
CA PRO A 288 22.43 -46.13 23.67
C PRO A 288 20.95 -46.08 24.07
N ALA A 289 20.66 -46.37 25.33
CA ALA A 289 19.31 -46.24 25.88
C ALA A 289 18.78 -44.79 25.75
N ILE A 290 17.48 -44.65 25.59
CA ILE A 290 16.83 -43.33 25.52
C ILE A 290 16.63 -42.83 26.94
N THR A 291 17.14 -41.63 27.24
CA THR A 291 16.96 -40.95 28.52
C THR A 291 15.69 -40.09 28.52
N ASP A 292 15.17 -39.71 29.69
CA ASP A 292 13.92 -38.96 29.79
C ASP A 292 14.03 -37.55 29.22
N ASP A 293 15.19 -36.95 29.27
CA ASP A 293 15.51 -35.65 28.68
C ASP A 293 15.55 -35.65 27.12
N GLU A 294 15.70 -36.84 26.52
CA GLU A 294 15.60 -37.00 25.07
C GLU A 294 14.15 -37.12 24.56
N LYS A 295 13.16 -37.28 25.45
CA LYS A 295 11.74 -37.43 25.11
C LYS A 295 11.06 -36.05 25.01
N PRO A 296 10.77 -35.54 23.83
CA PRO A 296 10.30 -34.17 23.67
C PRO A 296 8.86 -33.94 24.17
N TYR A 297 8.06 -35.00 24.34
CA TYR A 297 6.67 -34.95 24.80
C TYR A 297 6.21 -36.29 25.33
N ALA A 298 5.10 -36.30 26.07
CA ALA A 298 4.44 -37.52 26.51
C ALA A 298 3.72 -38.21 25.37
N ILE A 299 3.78 -39.54 25.34
CA ILE A 299 3.08 -40.40 24.38
C ILE A 299 2.11 -41.34 25.13
N PRO A 300 1.09 -41.94 24.47
CA PRO A 300 0.18 -42.90 25.04
C PRO A 300 0.92 -44.12 25.66
N ASP A 301 0.34 -44.74 26.68
CA ASP A 301 0.91 -45.91 27.35
C ASP A 301 1.11 -47.13 26.44
N SER A 302 0.33 -47.21 25.34
CA SER A 302 0.46 -48.24 24.31
C SER A 302 1.67 -48.03 23.38
N TRP A 303 2.28 -46.84 23.38
CA TRP A 303 3.40 -46.46 22.54
C TRP A 303 4.74 -46.60 23.25
N GLU A 304 5.82 -46.65 22.47
CA GLU A 304 7.20 -46.74 22.98
C GLU A 304 8.15 -45.82 22.22
N TRP A 305 8.97 -45.08 22.93
CA TRP A 305 10.09 -44.36 22.33
C TRP A 305 11.17 -45.32 21.88
N ARG A 306 11.58 -45.24 20.60
CA ARG A 306 12.67 -46.07 20.06
C ARG A 306 13.56 -45.26 19.13
N ARG A 307 14.83 -45.68 19.06
CA ARG A 307 15.75 -45.11 18.08
C ARG A 307 15.40 -45.67 16.66
N LEU A 308 15.45 -44.81 15.64
CA LEU A 308 15.13 -45.21 14.29
C LEU A 308 15.94 -46.43 13.81
N GLY A 309 17.22 -46.49 14.20
CA GLY A 309 18.08 -47.65 13.87
C GLY A 309 17.65 -48.98 14.48
N ASP A 310 16.83 -49.01 15.57
CA ASP A 310 16.31 -50.23 16.18
C ASP A 310 15.21 -50.85 15.32
N ILE A 311 14.40 -50.02 14.68
CA ILE A 311 13.20 -50.42 13.93
C ILE A 311 13.39 -50.41 12.41
N SER A 312 14.50 -49.86 11.90
CA SER A 312 14.76 -49.76 10.45
C SER A 312 16.19 -50.12 10.10
N THR A 313 16.43 -50.39 8.84
CA THR A 313 17.78 -50.51 8.25
C THR A 313 18.04 -49.28 7.39
N ILE A 314 19.04 -48.49 7.74
CA ILE A 314 19.36 -47.25 7.01
C ILE A 314 20.42 -47.58 5.95
N VAL A 315 20.11 -47.30 4.70
CA VAL A 315 21.01 -47.49 3.55
C VAL A 315 21.26 -46.11 2.94
N THR A 316 22.52 -45.72 2.84
CA THR A 316 22.90 -44.46 2.16
C THR A 316 23.07 -44.76 0.66
N GLY A 317 22.46 -43.91 -0.16
CA GLY A 317 22.68 -43.96 -1.62
C GLY A 317 24.10 -43.49 -1.97
N GLY A 318 24.59 -43.94 -3.13
CA GLY A 318 25.86 -43.47 -3.70
C GLY A 318 25.65 -42.20 -4.53
N THR A 319 26.65 -41.33 -4.56
CA THR A 319 26.66 -40.22 -5.52
C THR A 319 26.76 -40.75 -6.94
N PRO A 320 25.89 -40.33 -7.88
CA PRO A 320 26.03 -40.75 -9.28
C PRO A 320 27.41 -40.38 -9.83
N SER A 321 28.00 -41.28 -10.59
CA SER A 321 29.26 -41.03 -11.29
C SER A 321 29.07 -39.88 -12.30
N LYS A 322 30.00 -38.92 -12.33
CA LYS A 322 29.99 -37.80 -13.30
C LYS A 322 30.13 -38.27 -14.77
N SER A 323 30.38 -39.55 -15.00
CA SER A 323 30.59 -40.18 -16.33
C SER A 323 29.35 -40.81 -16.95
N GLN A 324 28.16 -40.69 -16.31
CA GLN A 324 26.90 -41.10 -16.95
C GLN A 324 26.07 -39.84 -17.25
N PRO A 325 25.66 -39.63 -18.56
CA PRO A 325 24.86 -38.45 -18.96
C PRO A 325 23.45 -38.52 -18.38
#